data_f3c1ebe755bc3ee49f9f00a226b8119b
#
_entry.id   f3c1ebe755bc3ee49f9f00a226b8119b
#
_cell.length_a   1.000
_cell.length_b   1.000
_cell.length_c   1.000
_cell.angle_alpha   90.00
_cell.angle_beta   90.00
_cell.angle_gamma   90.00
#
_symmetry.space_group_name_H-M   'P 1'
#
loop_
_entity.id
_entity.type
_entity.pdbx_description
1 polymer ?
#
loop_
_entity_poly.entity_id
_entity_poly.type
_entity_poly.pdbx_seq_one_letter_code
_entity_poly.pdbx_strand_id
1 'polypeptide(L)'
;MRELRPHLTETVFIERVRHQMAQGYRLVAAWVAGDVVAVAGFRVSENLAWGRFLYVDDLVTRADHRSRGYGAALLTWLKAQAAAEGCAQLHLDSGTWRKDAHRFYEREGLQLSSFHFVWNVPTAVEPI
;
A
#
# COMPACT_ATOMS: atom_id res chain seq x y z
N MET A 1 0.87 -9.50 -4.97
CA MET A 1 0.59 -9.25 -3.54
C MET A 1 1.23 -10.28 -2.60
N ARG A 2 1.33 -11.55 -3.04
CA ARG A 2 2.00 -12.61 -2.28
C ARG A 2 3.45 -12.24 -1.90
N GLU A 3 4.18 -11.60 -2.80
CA GLU A 3 5.56 -11.18 -2.56
C GLU A 3 5.70 -10.17 -1.42
N LEU A 4 4.69 -9.32 -1.23
CA LEU A 4 4.68 -8.34 -0.15
C LEU A 4 4.11 -8.91 1.15
N ARG A 5 3.12 -9.79 1.04
CA ARG A 5 2.41 -10.39 2.17
C ARG A 5 2.52 -11.92 2.16
N PRO A 6 3.74 -12.49 2.24
CA PRO A 6 3.93 -13.93 2.10
C PRO A 6 3.33 -14.76 3.23
N HIS A 7 3.01 -14.14 4.36
CA HIS A 7 2.38 -14.80 5.50
C HIS A 7 0.90 -15.14 5.28
N LEU A 8 0.29 -14.61 4.21
CA LEU A 8 -1.12 -14.84 3.92
C LEU A 8 -1.28 -15.99 2.94
N THR A 9 -2.16 -16.95 3.27
CA THR A 9 -2.61 -17.96 2.31
C THR A 9 -3.54 -17.30 1.29
N GLU A 10 -3.73 -17.94 0.14
CA GLU A 10 -4.62 -17.42 -0.89
C GLU A 10 -6.04 -17.21 -0.37
N THR A 11 -6.58 -18.20 0.35
CA THR A 11 -7.93 -18.13 0.93
C THR A 11 -8.06 -16.97 1.91
N VAL A 12 -7.13 -16.84 2.85
CA VAL A 12 -7.13 -15.76 3.83
C VAL A 12 -6.97 -14.41 3.14
N PHE A 13 -6.11 -14.33 2.13
CA PHE A 13 -5.91 -13.12 1.34
C PHE A 13 -7.23 -12.65 0.70
N ILE A 14 -7.93 -13.55 0.00
CA ILE A 14 -9.19 -13.21 -0.66
C ILE A 14 -10.24 -12.76 0.34
N GLU A 15 -10.37 -13.46 1.48
CA GLU A 15 -11.33 -13.09 2.53
C GLU A 15 -11.04 -11.70 3.10
N ARG A 16 -9.77 -11.41 3.40
CA ARG A 16 -9.36 -10.11 3.93
C ARG A 16 -9.58 -8.99 2.94
N VAL A 17 -9.26 -9.20 1.66
CA VAL A 17 -9.47 -8.20 0.62
C VAL A 17 -10.96 -7.87 0.49
N ARG A 18 -11.83 -8.89 0.46
CA ARG A 18 -13.28 -8.68 0.39
C ARG A 18 -13.80 -7.89 1.58
N HIS A 19 -13.34 -8.25 2.79
CA HIS A 19 -13.72 -7.55 4.01
C HIS A 19 -13.26 -6.09 3.97
N GLN A 20 -12.03 -5.84 3.54
CA GLN A 20 -11.48 -4.49 3.46
C GLN A 20 -12.15 -3.66 2.35
N MET A 21 -12.54 -4.28 1.24
CA MET A 21 -13.28 -3.58 0.18
C MET A 21 -14.60 -3.02 0.68
N ALA A 22 -15.27 -3.75 1.59
CA ALA A 22 -16.46 -3.25 2.24
C ALA A 22 -16.19 -2.03 3.13
N GLN A 23 -14.93 -1.82 3.53
CA GLN A 23 -14.46 -0.70 4.34
C GLN A 23 -13.73 0.37 3.52
N GLY A 24 -13.84 0.33 2.19
CA GLY A 24 -13.27 1.36 1.32
C GLY A 24 -11.91 1.01 0.69
N TYR A 25 -11.38 -0.19 0.92
CA TYR A 25 -10.14 -0.62 0.27
C TYR A 25 -10.35 -0.82 -1.22
N ARG A 26 -9.44 -0.28 -2.03
CA ARG A 26 -9.49 -0.37 -3.49
C ARG A 26 -8.17 -0.90 -4.02
N LEU A 27 -8.23 -1.58 -5.18
CA LEU A 27 -7.06 -2.13 -5.85
C LEU A 27 -6.92 -1.51 -7.24
N VAL A 28 -5.67 -1.26 -7.63
CA VAL A 28 -5.30 -0.89 -8.99
C VAL A 28 -4.13 -1.76 -9.42
N ALA A 29 -4.10 -2.15 -10.67
CA ALA A 29 -3.08 -3.05 -11.19
C ALA A 29 -2.48 -2.51 -12.50
N ALA A 30 -1.20 -2.82 -12.70
CA ALA A 30 -0.53 -2.63 -13.98
C ALA A 30 -0.48 -3.97 -14.72
N TRP A 31 -0.84 -3.96 -15.99
CA TRP A 31 -0.95 -5.15 -16.82
C TRP A 31 0.05 -5.08 -17.97
N VAL A 32 0.69 -6.21 -18.26
CA VAL A 32 1.57 -6.36 -19.43
C VAL A 32 1.21 -7.68 -20.10
N ALA A 33 0.83 -7.64 -21.38
CA ALA A 33 0.49 -8.83 -22.16
C ALA A 33 -0.54 -9.75 -21.48
N GLY A 34 -1.52 -9.18 -20.77
CA GLY A 34 -2.56 -9.92 -20.09
C GLY A 34 -2.20 -10.38 -18.67
N ASP A 35 -0.97 -10.14 -18.22
CA ASP A 35 -0.53 -10.51 -16.88
C ASP A 35 -0.44 -9.29 -15.95
N VAL A 36 -0.84 -9.47 -14.70
CA VAL A 36 -0.66 -8.46 -13.66
C VAL A 36 0.80 -8.45 -13.23
N VAL A 37 1.48 -7.34 -13.41
CA VAL A 37 2.91 -7.21 -13.07
C VAL A 37 3.15 -6.34 -11.83
N ALA A 38 2.19 -5.51 -11.46
CA ALA A 38 2.27 -4.68 -10.25
C ALA A 38 0.87 -4.38 -9.76
N VAL A 39 0.73 -4.18 -8.46
CA VAL A 39 -0.57 -3.85 -7.86
C VAL A 39 -0.37 -2.88 -6.70
N ALA A 40 -1.35 -2.01 -6.50
CA ALA A 40 -1.45 -1.16 -5.33
C ALA A 40 -2.81 -1.34 -4.66
N GLY A 41 -2.79 -1.40 -3.34
CA GLY A 41 -4.00 -1.37 -2.53
C GLY A 41 -4.03 -0.06 -1.74
N PHE A 42 -5.16 0.62 -1.75
CA PHE A 42 -5.27 1.95 -1.15
C PHE A 42 -6.67 2.23 -0.65
N ARG A 43 -6.79 3.27 0.14
CA ARG A 43 -8.07 3.78 0.60
C ARG A 43 -8.02 5.29 0.75
N VAL A 44 -9.18 5.94 0.62
CA VAL A 44 -9.35 7.36 0.88
C VAL A 44 -10.06 7.51 2.19
N SER A 45 -9.51 8.34 3.08
CA SER A 45 -10.03 8.54 4.43
C SER A 45 -9.84 9.99 4.85
N GLU A 46 -10.27 10.31 6.06
CA GLU A 46 -10.12 11.63 6.64
C GLU A 46 -9.71 11.50 8.10
N ASN A 47 -8.78 12.35 8.53
CA ASN A 47 -8.46 12.49 9.95
C ASN A 47 -8.20 13.97 10.28
N LEU A 48 -8.09 14.28 11.57
CA LEU A 48 -7.92 15.65 12.01
C LEU A 48 -6.56 16.23 11.64
N ALA A 49 -5.51 15.39 11.62
CA ALA A 49 -4.15 15.84 11.35
C ALA A 49 -3.93 16.18 9.88
N TRP A 50 -4.51 15.36 8.95
CA TRP A 50 -4.21 15.44 7.52
C TRP A 50 -5.40 15.92 6.68
N GLY A 51 -6.61 15.96 7.25
CA GLY A 51 -7.82 16.15 6.47
C GLY A 51 -8.11 14.92 5.61
N ARG A 52 -8.57 15.13 4.40
CA ARG A 52 -8.82 14.04 3.44
C ARG A 52 -7.51 13.60 2.82
N PHE A 53 -7.23 12.31 2.85
CA PHE A 53 -5.98 11.76 2.34
C PHE A 53 -6.20 10.41 1.67
N LEU A 54 -5.29 10.05 0.76
CA LEU A 54 -5.19 8.73 0.18
C LEU A 54 -4.07 7.98 0.89
N TYR A 55 -4.36 6.81 1.42
CA TYR A 55 -3.38 5.96 2.09
C TYR A 55 -3.09 4.72 1.25
N VAL A 56 -1.83 4.50 0.94
CA VAL A 56 -1.39 3.31 0.21
C VAL A 56 -1.04 2.22 1.22
N ASP A 57 -1.89 1.22 1.30
CA ASP A 57 -1.67 0.06 2.20
C ASP A 57 -0.65 -0.89 1.62
N ASP A 58 -0.69 -1.10 0.30
CA ASP A 58 0.12 -2.10 -0.38
C ASP A 58 0.60 -1.55 -1.73
N LEU A 59 1.87 -1.78 -2.04
CA LEU A 59 2.44 -1.45 -3.35
C LEU A 59 3.52 -2.47 -3.65
N VAL A 60 3.31 -3.28 -4.68
CA VAL A 60 4.25 -4.35 -5.03
C VAL A 60 4.33 -4.55 -6.53
N THR A 61 5.55 -4.78 -7.01
CA THR A 61 5.84 -5.18 -8.38
C THR A 61 6.39 -6.61 -8.34
N ARG A 62 5.98 -7.45 -9.30
CA ARG A 62 6.52 -8.81 -9.44
C ARG A 62 8.04 -8.74 -9.53
N ALA A 63 8.72 -9.70 -8.90
CA ALA A 63 10.18 -9.73 -8.84
C ALA A 63 10.84 -9.70 -10.23
N ASP A 64 10.23 -10.40 -11.21
CA ASP A 64 10.73 -10.47 -12.58
C ASP A 64 10.43 -9.22 -13.42
N HIS A 65 9.70 -8.25 -12.87
CA HIS A 65 9.34 -7.00 -13.54
C HIS A 65 9.81 -5.75 -12.80
N ARG A 66 10.65 -5.90 -11.78
CA ARG A 66 11.18 -4.76 -11.01
C ARG A 66 12.13 -3.93 -11.86
N SER A 67 12.26 -2.65 -11.50
CA SER A 67 13.11 -1.68 -12.18
C SER A 67 12.70 -1.35 -13.62
N ARG A 68 11.43 -1.61 -13.97
CA ARG A 68 10.86 -1.28 -15.28
C ARG A 68 9.87 -0.11 -15.21
N GLY A 69 9.76 0.57 -14.06
CA GLY A 69 8.91 1.74 -13.90
C GLY A 69 7.46 1.46 -13.56
N TYR A 70 7.06 0.23 -13.31
CA TYR A 70 5.66 -0.10 -12.99
C TYR A 70 5.22 0.46 -11.64
N GLY A 71 6.09 0.38 -10.63
CA GLY A 71 5.82 0.97 -9.33
C GLY A 71 5.67 2.48 -9.40
N ALA A 72 6.54 3.13 -10.17
CA ALA A 72 6.46 4.57 -10.40
C ALA A 72 5.18 4.96 -11.13
N ALA A 73 4.77 4.17 -12.13
CA ALA A 73 3.53 4.40 -12.87
C ALA A 73 2.31 4.28 -11.96
N LEU A 74 2.26 3.27 -11.09
CA LEU A 74 1.17 3.12 -10.12
C LEU A 74 1.15 4.29 -9.14
N LEU A 75 2.30 4.71 -8.64
CA LEU A 75 2.38 5.83 -7.71
C LEU A 75 1.94 7.14 -8.35
N THR A 76 2.30 7.36 -9.61
CA THR A 76 1.84 8.51 -10.38
C THR A 76 0.32 8.49 -10.54
N TRP A 77 -0.24 7.32 -10.85
CA TRP A 77 -1.69 7.15 -10.93
C TRP A 77 -2.37 7.44 -9.59
N LEU A 78 -1.80 6.95 -8.49
CA LEU A 78 -2.33 7.17 -7.14
C LEU A 78 -2.31 8.65 -6.76
N LYS A 79 -1.24 9.37 -7.12
CA LYS A 79 -1.17 10.83 -6.91
C LYS A 79 -2.27 11.56 -7.67
N ALA A 80 -2.50 11.19 -8.92
CA ALA A 80 -3.57 11.77 -9.73
C ALA A 80 -4.95 11.46 -9.15
N GLN A 81 -5.14 10.23 -8.65
CA GLN A 81 -6.38 9.83 -8.01
C GLN A 81 -6.63 10.61 -6.71
N ALA A 82 -5.59 10.81 -5.92
CA ALA A 82 -5.68 11.62 -4.70
C ALA A 82 -6.15 13.04 -5.03
N ALA A 83 -5.55 13.66 -6.04
CA ALA A 83 -5.95 14.99 -6.48
C ALA A 83 -7.40 15.03 -6.98
N ALA A 84 -7.79 14.03 -7.79
CA ALA A 84 -9.14 13.95 -8.35
C ALA A 84 -10.22 13.78 -7.27
N GLU A 85 -9.89 13.12 -6.16
CA GLU A 85 -10.84 12.89 -5.05
C GLU A 85 -10.75 13.95 -3.95
N GLY A 86 -10.04 15.04 -4.19
CA GLY A 86 -9.96 16.16 -3.25
C GLY A 86 -9.09 15.88 -2.03
N CYS A 87 -8.16 14.94 -2.11
CA CYS A 87 -7.23 14.68 -1.04
C CYS A 87 -6.14 15.74 -0.98
N ALA A 88 -5.76 16.15 0.23
CA ALA A 88 -4.65 17.08 0.43
C ALA A 88 -3.30 16.39 0.37
N GLN A 89 -3.24 15.11 0.71
CA GLN A 89 -1.99 14.35 0.81
C GLN A 89 -2.19 12.89 0.42
N LEU A 90 -1.07 12.26 0.07
CA LEU A 90 -0.94 10.81 -0.09
C LEU A 90 0.07 10.34 0.96
N HIS A 91 -0.27 9.28 1.68
CA HIS A 91 0.55 8.71 2.73
C HIS A 91 0.81 7.22 2.50
N LEU A 92 1.97 6.77 2.95
CA LEU A 92 2.29 5.35 3.07
C LEU A 92 3.31 5.16 4.19
N ASP A 93 3.40 3.93 4.68
CA ASP A 93 4.44 3.52 5.61
C ASP A 93 5.36 2.51 4.93
N SER A 94 6.65 2.56 5.27
CA SER A 94 7.63 1.60 4.78
C SER A 94 8.51 1.16 5.94
N GLY A 95 8.74 -0.15 6.06
CA GLY A 95 9.60 -0.67 7.11
C GLY A 95 10.99 -0.05 7.09
N THR A 96 11.56 0.22 8.27
CA THR A 96 12.84 0.93 8.40
C THR A 96 14.00 0.20 7.73
N TRP A 97 13.88 -1.12 7.53
CA TRP A 97 14.89 -1.96 6.88
C TRP A 97 14.80 -1.92 5.33
N ARG A 98 13.72 -1.40 4.76
CA ARG A 98 13.48 -1.41 3.32
C ARG A 98 14.15 -0.21 2.64
N LYS A 99 15.48 -0.18 2.63
CA LYS A 99 16.26 0.98 2.15
C LYS A 99 16.05 1.28 0.67
N ASP A 100 15.91 0.26 -0.17
CA ASP A 100 15.65 0.46 -1.60
C ASP A 100 14.27 1.09 -1.83
N ALA A 101 13.27 0.68 -1.06
CA ALA A 101 11.94 1.27 -1.13
C ALA A 101 11.98 2.73 -0.69
N HIS A 102 12.74 3.06 0.37
CA HIS A 102 12.89 4.44 0.84
C HIS A 102 13.48 5.34 -0.26
N ARG A 103 14.54 4.88 -0.92
CA ARG A 103 15.14 5.61 -2.04
C ARG A 103 14.16 5.81 -3.19
N PHE A 104 13.36 4.79 -3.49
CA PHE A 104 12.32 4.86 -4.49
C PHE A 104 11.29 5.94 -4.14
N TYR A 105 10.76 5.94 -2.92
CA TYR A 105 9.76 6.92 -2.50
C TYR A 105 10.31 8.34 -2.52
N GLU A 106 11.53 8.55 -2.04
CA GLU A 106 12.17 9.88 -2.08
C GLU A 106 12.38 10.36 -3.50
N ARG A 107 12.81 9.49 -4.41
CA ARG A 107 12.96 9.81 -5.83
C ARG A 107 11.63 10.20 -6.47
N GLU A 108 10.54 9.58 -6.05
CA GLU A 108 9.21 9.89 -6.54
C GLU A 108 8.57 11.09 -5.83
N GLY A 109 9.32 11.80 -5.01
CA GLY A 109 8.90 13.06 -4.40
C GLY A 109 8.19 12.94 -3.06
N LEU A 110 8.19 11.78 -2.42
CA LEU A 110 7.65 11.62 -1.08
C LEU A 110 8.71 12.00 -0.04
N GLN A 111 8.25 12.48 1.11
CA GLN A 111 9.11 12.87 2.23
C GLN A 111 8.90 11.94 3.41
N LEU A 112 9.99 11.59 4.08
CA LEU A 112 9.89 10.94 5.39
C LEU A 112 9.46 12.01 6.41
N SER A 113 8.20 11.97 6.82
CA SER A 113 7.60 13.04 7.64
C SER A 113 7.40 12.66 9.09
N SER A 114 7.42 11.36 9.43
CA SER A 114 7.15 10.91 10.79
C SER A 114 7.73 9.53 11.04
N PHE A 115 7.80 9.15 12.31
CA PHE A 115 8.14 7.79 12.71
C PHE A 115 6.88 7.06 13.16
N HIS A 116 6.75 5.82 12.76
CA HIS A 116 5.61 4.97 13.09
C HIS A 116 5.97 4.07 14.28
N PHE A 117 5.18 4.15 15.35
CA PHE A 117 5.35 3.31 16.52
C PHE A 117 4.21 2.29 16.57
N VAL A 118 4.55 1.04 16.90
CA VAL A 118 3.57 -0.04 16.98
C VAL A 118 3.71 -0.78 18.32
N TRP A 119 2.58 -1.10 18.91
CA TRP A 119 2.52 -2.00 20.06
C TRP A 119 1.59 -3.16 19.71
N ASN A 120 2.10 -4.38 19.86
CA ASN A 120 1.32 -5.55 19.57
C ASN A 120 0.48 -5.93 20.78
N VAL A 121 -0.82 -6.05 20.57
CA VAL A 121 -1.71 -6.50 21.65
C VAL A 121 -1.30 -7.94 22.00
N PRO A 122 -1.04 -8.24 23.29
CA PRO A 122 -0.71 -9.61 23.68
C PRO A 122 -1.81 -10.58 23.28
N THR A 123 -1.42 -11.75 22.77
CA THR A 123 -2.38 -12.81 22.47
C THR A 123 -3.05 -13.23 23.78
N ALA A 124 -4.39 -13.28 23.78
CA ALA A 124 -5.11 -13.76 24.95
C ALA A 124 -4.65 -15.18 25.26
N VAL A 125 -4.22 -15.40 26.53
CA VAL A 125 -3.92 -16.74 26.99
C VAL A 125 -5.26 -17.45 27.14
N GLU A 126 -5.43 -18.56 26.40
CA GLU A 126 -6.66 -19.34 26.55
C GLU A 126 -6.79 -19.86 28.00
N PRO A 127 -7.99 -19.74 28.58
CA PRO A 127 -8.22 -20.34 29.91
C PRO A 127 -7.97 -21.84 29.82
N ILE A 128 -7.24 -22.34 30.75
CA ILE A 128 -6.98 -23.77 30.85
C ILE A 128 -8.26 -24.50 31.24
#